data_646e29dd2f0174643da34f0e3724afcd
#
_entry.id   646e29dd2f0174643da34f0e3724afcd
#
_cell.length_a   1.000
_cell.length_b   1.000
_cell.length_c   1.000
_cell.angle_alpha   90.00
_cell.angle_beta   90.00
_cell.angle_gamma   90.00
#
_symmetry.space_group_name_H-M   'P 1'
#
loop_
_entity.id
_entity.type
_entity.pdbx_description
1 polymer ?
#
loop_
_entity_poly.entity_id
_entity_poly.type
_entity_poly.pdbx_seq_one_letter_code
_entity_poly.pdbx_strand_id
1 'polypeptide(L)'
;MPNLGDIITDHTEGCTGIVKSLDVHRWGGFMLGSVRIHWLGEGTFATAPEEVMVAIESGDWTVQSDLQTAWGWEFPRSNEDD
;
A
#
# COMPACT_ATOMS: atom_id res chain seq x y z
N MET A 1 5.42 -2.03 6.82
CA MET A 1 5.52 -1.85 5.37
C MET A 1 4.27 -2.42 4.72
N PRO A 2 3.60 -1.67 3.87
CA PRO A 2 2.42 -2.20 3.18
C PRO A 2 2.80 -3.34 2.25
N ASN A 3 1.81 -4.13 1.92
CA ASN A 3 1.99 -5.28 1.04
C ASN A 3 1.47 -4.95 -0.35
N LEU A 4 1.85 -5.80 -1.30
CA LEU A 4 1.39 -5.67 -2.67
C LEU A 4 -0.14 -5.69 -2.70
N GLY A 5 -0.74 -4.75 -3.41
CA GLY A 5 -2.18 -4.64 -3.52
C GLY A 5 -2.85 -3.84 -2.42
N ASP A 6 -2.13 -3.47 -1.38
CA ASP A 6 -2.72 -2.68 -0.30
C ASP A 6 -3.13 -1.30 -0.80
N ILE A 7 -4.15 -0.75 -0.17
CA ILE A 7 -4.68 0.56 -0.50
C ILE A 7 -4.14 1.57 0.49
N ILE A 8 -3.58 2.65 -0.02
CA ILE A 8 -3.00 3.72 0.79
C ILE A 8 -3.85 4.96 0.62
N THR A 9 -4.22 5.57 1.74
CA THR A 9 -4.89 6.86 1.72
C THR A 9 -3.94 7.91 2.26
N ASP A 10 -3.67 8.93 1.43
CA ASP A 10 -2.85 10.07 1.81
C ASP A 10 -3.79 11.15 2.32
N HIS A 11 -3.78 11.37 3.60
CA HIS A 11 -4.68 12.34 4.23
C HIS A 11 -4.22 13.77 4.03
N THR A 12 -2.94 13.94 3.73
CA THR A 12 -2.39 15.28 3.49
C THR A 12 -2.86 15.85 2.15
N GLU A 13 -2.84 15.00 1.12
CA GLU A 13 -3.19 15.42 -0.24
C GLU A 13 -4.61 15.00 -0.61
N GLY A 14 -5.21 14.10 0.16
CA GLY A 14 -6.54 13.60 -0.18
C GLY A 14 -6.53 12.61 -1.32
N CYS A 15 -5.44 11.87 -1.47
CA CYS A 15 -5.27 10.93 -2.59
C CYS A 15 -5.37 9.49 -2.11
N THR A 16 -5.76 8.61 -3.03
CA THR A 16 -5.80 7.17 -2.75
C THR A 16 -4.91 6.47 -3.76
N GLY A 17 -4.10 5.54 -3.27
CA GLY A 17 -3.19 4.79 -4.11
C GLY A 17 -3.23 3.30 -3.82
N ILE A 18 -2.68 2.53 -4.73
CA ILE A 18 -2.60 1.07 -4.63
C ILE A 18 -1.14 0.68 -4.82
N VAL A 19 -0.64 -0.18 -3.95
CA VAL A 19 0.74 -0.65 -4.04
C VAL A 19 0.84 -1.63 -5.20
N LYS A 20 1.60 -1.26 -6.23
CA LYS A 20 1.72 -2.04 -7.45
C LYS A 20 2.94 -2.94 -7.46
N SER A 21 4.02 -2.53 -6.82
CA SER A 21 5.18 -3.41 -6.71
C SER A 21 6.01 -3.02 -5.50
N LEU A 22 6.69 -4.00 -4.96
CA LEU A 22 7.57 -3.84 -3.82
C LEU A 22 8.93 -4.41 -4.21
N ASP A 23 9.93 -3.56 -4.24
CA ASP A 23 11.30 -3.98 -4.49
C ASP A 23 12.12 -3.42 -3.34
N VAL A 24 11.98 -4.07 -2.18
CA VAL A 24 12.54 -3.57 -0.94
C VAL A 24 13.52 -4.59 -0.39
N HIS A 25 14.71 -4.13 -0.07
CA HIS A 25 15.78 -4.96 0.48
C HIS A 25 16.24 -4.38 1.79
N ARG A 26 16.49 -5.24 2.76
CA ARG A 26 17.11 -4.83 4.01
C ARG A 26 18.59 -5.08 3.92
N TRP A 27 19.35 -4.07 4.31
CA TRP A 27 20.80 -4.19 4.34
C TRP A 27 21.31 -3.39 5.52
N GLY A 28 21.89 -4.12 6.50
CA GLY A 28 22.26 -3.51 7.75
C GLY A 28 21.01 -2.98 8.44
N GLY A 29 21.01 -1.71 8.82
CA GLY A 29 19.85 -1.08 9.43
C GLY A 29 19.01 -0.30 8.44
N PHE A 30 19.22 -0.50 7.15
CA PHE A 30 18.58 0.33 6.13
C PHE A 30 17.63 -0.49 5.27
N MET A 31 16.61 0.19 4.77
CA MET A 31 15.76 -0.36 3.72
C MET A 31 16.08 0.34 2.42
N LEU A 32 16.39 -0.46 1.39
CA LEU A 32 16.77 0.04 0.07
C LEU A 32 15.75 -0.43 -0.95
N GLY A 33 15.70 0.28 -2.08
CA GLY A 33 14.83 -0.08 -3.18
C GLY A 33 13.71 0.92 -3.35
N SER A 34 12.55 0.44 -3.80
CA SER A 34 11.43 1.33 -4.05
C SER A 34 10.10 0.61 -3.86
N VAL A 35 9.08 1.41 -3.54
CA VAL A 35 7.70 0.98 -3.48
C VAL A 35 6.98 1.74 -4.59
N ARG A 36 6.39 1.03 -5.53
CA ARG A 36 5.63 1.68 -6.60
C ARG A 36 4.18 1.73 -6.21
N ILE A 37 3.63 2.93 -6.23
CA ILE A 37 2.25 3.18 -5.85
C ILE A 37 1.55 3.86 -7.01
N HIS A 38 0.43 3.30 -7.42
CA HIS A 38 -0.42 3.92 -8.43
C HIS A 38 -1.43 4.81 -7.71
N TRP A 39 -1.29 6.11 -7.87
CA TRP A 39 -2.20 7.09 -7.26
C TRP A 39 -3.32 7.37 -8.23
N LEU A 40 -4.55 7.19 -7.78
CA LEU A 40 -5.72 7.38 -8.63
C LEU A 40 -5.77 8.83 -9.13
N GLY A 41 -5.87 8.97 -10.45
CA GLY A 41 -5.90 10.27 -11.09
C GLY A 41 -4.53 10.88 -11.34
N GLU A 42 -3.45 10.26 -10.90
CA GLU A 42 -2.12 10.84 -11.03
C GLU A 42 -1.09 9.95 -11.69
N GLY A 43 -1.24 8.63 -11.55
CA GLY A 43 -0.30 7.72 -12.15
C GLY A 43 0.54 6.97 -11.13
N THR A 44 1.54 6.26 -11.62
CA THR A 44 2.37 5.40 -10.79
C THR A 44 3.72 6.07 -10.52
N PHE A 45 4.09 6.14 -9.25
CA PHE A 45 5.34 6.76 -8.82
C PHE A 45 6.06 5.83 -7.87
N ALA A 46 7.40 5.90 -7.91
CA ALA A 46 8.24 5.14 -7.00
C ALA A 46 8.55 6.01 -5.78
N THR A 47 8.46 5.40 -4.61
CA THR A 47 8.72 6.09 -3.34
C THR A 47 9.72 5.26 -2.56
N ALA A 48 10.65 5.92 -1.88
CA ALA A 48 11.62 5.21 -1.05
C ALA A 48 10.91 4.50 0.11
N PRO A 49 11.34 3.29 0.46
CA PRO A 49 10.68 2.55 1.54
C PRO A 49 10.66 3.30 2.86
N GLU A 50 11.72 4.04 3.17
CA GLU A 50 11.77 4.78 4.43
C GLU A 50 10.77 5.92 4.44
N GLU A 51 10.54 6.56 3.30
CA GLU A 51 9.54 7.60 3.21
C GLU A 51 8.14 7.06 3.42
N VAL A 52 7.89 5.86 2.89
CA VAL A 52 6.60 5.20 3.09
C VAL A 52 6.39 4.95 4.58
N MET A 53 7.41 4.42 5.26
CA MET A 53 7.29 4.13 6.68
C MET A 53 7.07 5.38 7.51
N VAL A 54 7.78 6.46 7.18
CA VAL A 54 7.62 7.73 7.91
C VAL A 54 6.20 8.25 7.73
N ALA A 55 5.68 8.20 6.52
CA ALA A 55 4.32 8.70 6.25
C ALA A 55 3.28 7.89 7.01
N ILE A 56 3.47 6.58 7.11
CA ILE A 56 2.53 5.73 7.84
C ILE A 56 2.63 5.98 9.34
N GLU A 57 3.85 6.09 9.86
CA GLU A 57 4.05 6.27 11.29
C GLU A 57 3.57 7.63 11.76
N SER A 58 3.68 8.65 10.92
CA SER A 58 3.22 9.98 11.26
C SER A 58 1.70 10.14 11.18
N GLY A 59 1.03 9.17 10.53
CA GLY A 59 -0.41 9.24 10.34
C GLY A 59 -0.82 9.97 9.07
N ASP A 60 0.13 10.45 8.29
CA ASP A 60 -0.19 11.08 7.01
C ASP A 60 -0.79 10.09 6.02
N TRP A 61 -0.35 8.85 6.08
CA TRP A 61 -0.86 7.78 5.25
C TRP A 61 -1.46 6.69 6.12
N THR A 62 -2.60 6.15 5.71
CA THR A 62 -3.17 4.94 6.32
C THR A 62 -3.22 3.86 5.26
N VAL A 63 -3.11 2.61 5.73
CA VAL A 63 -3.03 1.46 4.84
C VAL A 63 -4.20 0.53 5.13
N GLN A 64 -4.88 0.12 4.08
CA GLN A 64 -5.97 -0.85 4.19
C GLN A 64 -5.62 -2.06 3.34
N SER A 65 -5.76 -3.24 3.91
CA SER A 65 -5.45 -4.47 3.20
C SER A 65 -6.47 -4.70 2.08
N ASP A 66 -5.97 -5.00 0.90
CA ASP A 66 -6.83 -5.36 -0.22
C ASP A 66 -7.61 -6.63 0.09
N LEU A 67 -6.99 -7.57 0.78
CA LEU A 67 -7.66 -8.80 1.18
C LEU A 67 -8.83 -8.49 2.11
N GLN A 68 -8.63 -7.58 3.05
CA GLN A 68 -9.69 -7.18 3.95
C GLN A 68 -10.83 -6.51 3.20
N THR A 69 -10.50 -5.70 2.21
CA THR A 69 -11.51 -5.06 1.38
C THR A 69 -12.31 -6.11 0.62
N ALA A 70 -11.65 -7.11 0.08
CA ALA A 70 -12.32 -8.17 -0.66
C ALA A 70 -13.28 -8.96 0.24
N TRP A 71 -12.93 -9.17 1.48
CA TRP A 71 -13.80 -9.89 2.42
C TRP A 71 -14.94 -9.04 2.93
N GLY A 72 -14.77 -7.74 2.90
CA GLY A 72 -15.77 -6.85 3.47
C GLY A 72 -17.08 -6.83 2.72
N TRP A 73 -17.11 -7.36 1.49
CA TRP A 73 -18.32 -7.38 0.69
C TRP A 73 -18.74 -8.79 0.31
N GLU A 74 -18.10 -9.89 0.76
CA GLU A 74 -18.40 -11.20 0.21
C GLU A 74 -18.99 -12.19 1.03
N PHE A 75 -18.48 -12.54 1.00
CA PHE A 75 -18.41 -13.62 0.98
C PHE A 75 -18.58 -14.32 0.99
N PRO A 76 -18.54 -14.56 0.76
CA PRO A 76 -18.59 -15.36 0.49
C PRO A 76 -18.22 -16.19 0.02
N ARG A 77 -18.00 -16.28 -0.33
CA ARG A 77 -17.87 -17.12 -1.13
C ARG A 77 -17.52 -17.96 -1.18
N SER A 78 -17.34 -17.82 -0.93
CA SER A 78 -17.25 -18.68 -1.41
C SER A 78 -17.08 -19.17 -1.73
N ASN A 79 -16.85 -19.05 -1.62
CA ASN A 79 -16.89 -19.74 -2.20
C ASN A 79 -16.76 -20.06 -2.62
N GLU A 80 -16.50 -19.95 -2.37
CA GLU A 80 -16.59 -20.46 -2.92
C GLU A 80 -16.55 -20.84 -3.19
N ASP A 81 -16.39 -20.76 -2.87
CA ASP A 81 -16.55 -21.36 -3.32
C ASP A 81 -16.69 -21.70 -3.40
N ASP A 82 -16.51 -21.49 -3.11
CA ASP A 82 -16.86 -21.97 -3.43
C ASP A 82 -17.06 -22.33 -3.57
#